data_f14d10c8c8b5572c72c3588e20e3240a
#
_entry.id   f14d10c8c8b5572c72c3588e20e3240a
#
_cell.length_a   1.000
_cell.length_b   1.000
_cell.length_c   1.000
_cell.angle_alpha   90.00
_cell.angle_beta   90.00
_cell.angle_gamma   90.00
#
_symmetry.space_group_name_H-M   'P 1'
#
loop_
_entity.id
_entity.type
_entity.pdbx_description
1 polymer ?
#
loop_
_entity_poly.entity_id
_entity_poly.type
_entity_poly.pdbx_seq_one_letter_code
_entity_poly.pdbx_strand_id
1 'polypeptide(L)'
;LGTVEEVQTLAAAAHEHGALVVVVADPLTLGVLEAPGNQGADVCVGEGQSLGNRLDYGGPSFGFFAATEKHLRSMPGRIAGETTDVDGRRGFVLTLQTREQHIRRERATSNICTSQALNALAGVVYLSWLGRRGIVELGELMLQRTHYARETLSALDGVRKLHDQPVVREFALRLDVDGLESVSSVVERCAAAGVNAGYALGRSYEEYPDGLLVAITEQRSRADIDRFAEVLGNAVAAERAPQAAGVAL
;
A
#
# COMPACT_ATOMS: atom_id res chain seq x y z
N LEU A 1 6.44 1.58 6.70
CA LEU A 1 6.86 2.97 6.41
C LEU A 1 7.32 3.11 4.95
N GLY A 2 6.80 2.27 4.05
CA GLY A 2 7.07 2.31 2.62
C GLY A 2 8.33 1.60 2.14
N THR A 3 9.13 1.03 3.04
CA THR A 3 10.35 0.30 2.70
C THR A 3 10.06 -1.05 2.05
N VAL A 4 10.91 -1.45 1.10
CA VAL A 4 10.89 -2.79 0.50
C VAL A 4 11.59 -3.76 1.44
N GLU A 5 10.89 -4.81 1.83
CA GLU A 5 11.40 -5.82 2.77
C GLU A 5 12.11 -6.96 2.05
N GLU A 6 13.11 -7.56 2.72
CA GLU A 6 13.88 -8.73 2.26
C GLU A 6 13.08 -10.03 2.50
N VAL A 7 11.98 -10.19 1.75
CA VAL A 7 10.98 -11.27 1.95
C VAL A 7 11.65 -12.64 1.94
N GLN A 8 12.59 -12.89 1.04
CA GLN A 8 13.27 -14.20 0.95
C GLN A 8 14.03 -14.55 2.21
N THR A 9 14.75 -13.60 2.80
CA THR A 9 15.51 -13.79 4.04
C THR A 9 14.58 -14.04 5.22
N LEU A 10 13.50 -13.23 5.31
CA LEU A 10 12.50 -13.38 6.37
C LEU A 10 11.75 -14.72 6.27
N ALA A 11 11.42 -15.14 5.04
CA ALA A 11 10.75 -16.41 4.79
C ALA A 11 11.62 -17.59 5.19
N ALA A 12 12.90 -17.59 4.82
CA ALA A 12 13.84 -18.64 5.22
C ALA A 12 13.91 -18.78 6.74
N ALA A 13 14.10 -17.68 7.47
CA ALA A 13 14.18 -17.67 8.92
C ALA A 13 12.88 -18.15 9.60
N ALA A 14 11.71 -17.73 9.07
CA ALA A 14 10.41 -18.17 9.62
C ALA A 14 10.19 -19.68 9.42
N HIS A 15 10.52 -20.19 8.23
CA HIS A 15 10.33 -21.60 7.89
C HIS A 15 11.25 -22.53 8.71
N GLU A 16 12.45 -22.10 9.10
CA GLU A 16 13.31 -22.86 10.04
C GLU A 16 12.62 -23.13 11.37
N HIS A 17 11.69 -22.26 11.78
CA HIS A 17 10.89 -22.40 12.99
C HIS A 17 9.48 -22.96 12.75
N GLY A 18 9.18 -23.43 11.53
CA GLY A 18 7.86 -23.95 11.15
C GLY A 18 6.75 -22.91 11.09
N ALA A 19 7.08 -21.64 11.07
CA ALA A 19 6.12 -20.53 10.94
C ALA A 19 5.75 -20.29 9.49
N LEU A 20 4.51 -19.78 9.25
CA LEU A 20 4.07 -19.33 7.94
C LEU A 20 4.43 -17.86 7.72
N VAL A 21 4.70 -17.53 6.47
CA VAL A 21 4.97 -16.14 6.06
C VAL A 21 3.79 -15.58 5.27
N VAL A 22 3.18 -14.54 5.82
CA VAL A 22 2.12 -13.77 5.17
C VAL A 22 2.67 -12.41 4.76
N VAL A 23 2.66 -12.11 3.47
CA VAL A 23 3.09 -10.83 2.93
C VAL A 23 1.86 -9.97 2.62
N VAL A 24 1.84 -8.75 3.16
CA VAL A 24 0.90 -7.71 2.74
C VAL A 24 1.55 -6.91 1.63
N ALA A 25 1.01 -6.97 0.43
CA ALA A 25 1.58 -6.34 -0.76
C ALA A 25 0.65 -5.26 -1.33
N ASP A 26 1.25 -4.18 -1.82
CA ASP A 26 0.56 -3.25 -2.71
C ASP A 26 0.58 -3.83 -4.13
N PRO A 27 -0.58 -4.09 -4.75
CA PRO A 27 -0.64 -4.78 -6.03
C PRO A 27 0.05 -4.01 -7.17
N LEU A 28 0.12 -2.68 -7.11
CA LEU A 28 0.80 -1.88 -8.14
C LEU A 28 2.32 -2.04 -8.09
N THR A 29 2.88 -2.32 -6.92
CA THR A 29 4.34 -2.53 -6.77
C THR A 29 4.80 -3.85 -7.39
N LEU A 30 3.89 -4.82 -7.56
CA LEU A 30 4.19 -6.13 -8.16
C LEU A 30 4.51 -6.06 -9.66
N GLY A 31 4.33 -4.90 -10.28
CA GLY A 31 4.84 -4.62 -11.64
C GLY A 31 6.37 -4.48 -11.71
N VAL A 32 7.03 -4.15 -10.58
CA VAL A 32 8.47 -3.87 -10.50
C VAL A 32 9.20 -4.67 -9.40
N LEU A 33 8.46 -5.32 -8.52
CA LEU A 33 9.01 -6.20 -7.49
C LEU A 33 8.76 -7.66 -7.83
N GLU A 34 9.65 -8.52 -7.38
CA GLU A 34 9.46 -9.97 -7.47
C GLU A 34 8.23 -10.42 -6.67
N ALA A 35 7.45 -11.33 -7.24
CA ALA A 35 6.25 -11.84 -6.58
C ALA A 35 6.58 -12.49 -5.23
N PRO A 36 5.86 -12.18 -4.14
CA PRO A 36 6.14 -12.72 -2.80
C PRO A 36 6.20 -14.24 -2.74
N GLY A 37 5.35 -14.94 -3.53
CA GLY A 37 5.38 -16.40 -3.61
C GLY A 37 6.69 -16.96 -4.14
N ASN A 38 7.35 -16.28 -5.08
CA ASN A 38 8.68 -16.68 -5.60
C ASN A 38 9.79 -16.45 -4.57
N GLN A 39 9.54 -15.58 -3.59
CA GLN A 39 10.45 -15.27 -2.49
C GLN A 39 10.18 -16.11 -1.23
N GLY A 40 9.25 -17.07 -1.30
CA GLY A 40 8.96 -18.00 -0.20
C GLY A 40 7.77 -17.63 0.67
N ALA A 41 6.98 -16.61 0.34
CA ALA A 41 5.74 -16.34 1.06
C ALA A 41 4.74 -17.48 0.88
N ASP A 42 4.11 -17.91 1.97
CA ASP A 42 3.03 -18.92 1.95
C ASP A 42 1.69 -18.32 1.53
N VAL A 43 1.46 -17.07 1.93
CA VAL A 43 0.24 -16.29 1.64
C VAL A 43 0.62 -14.86 1.28
N CYS A 44 -0.06 -14.30 0.29
CA CYS A 44 0.02 -12.89 -0.05
C CYS A 44 -1.38 -12.29 -0.02
N VAL A 45 -1.53 -11.17 0.67
CA VAL A 45 -2.79 -10.42 0.78
C VAL A 45 -2.55 -8.95 0.49
N GLY A 46 -3.59 -8.23 0.18
CA GLY A 46 -3.48 -6.79 0.01
C GLY A 46 -4.80 -6.12 -0.31
N GLU A 47 -4.74 -4.81 -0.35
CA GLU A 47 -5.85 -3.95 -0.70
C GLU A 47 -5.88 -3.74 -2.22
N GLY A 48 -7.04 -3.97 -2.83
CA GLY A 48 -7.22 -3.87 -4.28
C GLY A 48 -7.75 -2.51 -4.76
N GLN A 49 -7.97 -1.54 -3.86
CA GLN A 49 -8.53 -0.24 -4.22
C GLN A 49 -7.74 0.46 -5.34
N SER A 50 -6.42 0.39 -5.30
CA SER A 50 -5.52 0.99 -6.30
C SER A 50 -5.64 0.37 -7.70
N LEU A 51 -6.31 -0.77 -7.84
CA LEU A 51 -6.60 -1.43 -9.11
C LEU A 51 -7.87 -0.86 -9.78
N GLY A 52 -7.90 0.47 -9.99
CA GLY A 52 -8.94 1.16 -10.75
C GLY A 52 -10.22 1.50 -10.00
N ASN A 53 -10.29 1.30 -8.69
CA ASN A 53 -11.43 1.71 -7.89
C ASN A 53 -11.26 3.15 -7.39
N ARG A 54 -12.39 3.87 -7.24
CA ARG A 54 -12.41 5.22 -6.66
C ARG A 54 -12.18 5.15 -5.15
N LEU A 55 -11.78 6.26 -4.57
CA LEU A 55 -11.63 6.39 -3.12
C LEU A 55 -12.96 6.31 -2.36
N ASP A 56 -14.04 6.80 -2.98
CA ASP A 56 -15.44 6.76 -2.52
C ASP A 56 -15.60 7.04 -1.01
N TYR A 57 -14.87 8.04 -0.51
CA TYR A 57 -14.88 8.46 0.89
C TYR A 57 -14.55 7.34 1.91
N GLY A 58 -13.72 6.37 1.52
CA GLY A 58 -13.30 5.28 2.36
C GLY A 58 -13.89 3.91 1.98
N GLY A 59 -14.48 3.80 0.82
CA GLY A 59 -14.94 2.53 0.30
C GLY A 59 -16.40 2.50 -0.14
N PRO A 60 -16.92 1.33 -0.50
CA PRO A 60 -16.27 0.03 -0.41
C PRO A 60 -15.14 -0.16 -1.43
N SER A 61 -14.20 -1.02 -1.09
CA SER A 61 -13.11 -1.46 -1.93
C SER A 61 -13.09 -2.98 -2.01
N PHE A 62 -12.00 -3.61 -2.44
CA PHE A 62 -11.85 -5.06 -2.39
C PHE A 62 -10.42 -5.44 -2.03
N GLY A 63 -10.26 -6.62 -1.42
CA GLY A 63 -8.96 -7.20 -1.14
C GLY A 63 -8.62 -8.30 -2.14
N PHE A 64 -7.35 -8.67 -2.22
CA PHE A 64 -6.92 -9.87 -2.87
C PHE A 64 -6.26 -10.83 -1.88
N PHE A 65 -6.31 -12.11 -2.20
CA PHE A 65 -5.75 -13.18 -1.41
C PHE A 65 -5.14 -14.23 -2.34
N ALA A 66 -3.87 -14.51 -2.17
CA ALA A 66 -3.16 -15.57 -2.87
C ALA A 66 -2.47 -16.47 -1.85
N ALA A 67 -2.43 -17.77 -2.11
CA ALA A 67 -1.76 -18.74 -1.27
C ALA A 67 -1.06 -19.81 -2.12
N THR A 68 -0.05 -20.45 -1.55
CA THR A 68 0.57 -21.62 -2.17
C THR A 68 -0.42 -22.79 -2.25
N GLU A 69 -0.24 -23.69 -3.20
CA GLU A 69 -1.12 -24.87 -3.41
C GLU A 69 -1.32 -25.69 -2.14
N LYS A 70 -0.31 -25.80 -1.31
CA LYS A 70 -0.33 -26.46 0.00
C LYS A 70 -1.48 -25.96 0.89
N HIS A 71 -1.85 -24.69 0.79
CA HIS A 71 -2.88 -24.04 1.60
C HIS A 71 -4.24 -23.91 0.91
N LEU A 72 -4.40 -24.39 -0.33
CA LEU A 72 -5.61 -24.27 -1.12
C LEU A 72 -6.88 -24.71 -0.37
N ARG A 73 -6.80 -25.83 0.37
CA ARG A 73 -7.95 -26.37 1.10
C ARG A 73 -8.34 -25.59 2.35
N SER A 74 -7.43 -24.77 2.87
CA SER A 74 -7.63 -23.91 4.03
C SER A 74 -7.95 -22.45 3.64
N MET A 75 -7.87 -22.14 2.36
CA MET A 75 -8.11 -20.81 1.83
C MET A 75 -9.57 -20.39 2.06
N PRO A 76 -9.85 -19.16 2.56
CA PRO A 76 -11.22 -18.65 2.69
C PRO A 76 -11.82 -18.33 1.32
N GLY A 77 -13.16 -18.20 1.30
CA GLY A 77 -13.90 -17.78 0.11
C GLY A 77 -14.21 -18.90 -0.88
N ARG A 78 -14.86 -18.53 -1.95
CA ARG A 78 -15.28 -19.44 -3.03
C ARG A 78 -14.18 -19.60 -4.05
N ILE A 79 -14.01 -20.82 -4.55
CA ILE A 79 -13.01 -21.14 -5.58
C ILE A 79 -13.75 -21.64 -6.81
N ALA A 80 -13.52 -21.00 -7.95
CA ALA A 80 -14.00 -21.46 -9.25
C ALA A 80 -12.95 -22.37 -9.90
N GLY A 81 -13.36 -23.56 -10.33
CA GLY A 81 -12.55 -24.49 -11.10
C GLY A 81 -12.95 -24.48 -12.57
N GLU A 82 -11.98 -24.60 -13.46
CA GLU A 82 -12.24 -24.83 -14.88
C GLU A 82 -12.60 -26.30 -15.12
N THR A 83 -13.60 -26.53 -15.97
CA THR A 83 -14.08 -27.85 -16.36
C THR A 83 -14.63 -27.81 -17.77
N THR A 84 -15.12 -28.93 -18.25
CA THR A 84 -15.90 -29.04 -19.51
C THR A 84 -17.30 -29.50 -19.21
N ASP A 85 -18.30 -29.04 -19.99
CA ASP A 85 -19.67 -29.51 -19.94
C ASP A 85 -19.81 -30.89 -20.66
N VAL A 86 -21.03 -31.41 -20.71
CA VAL A 86 -21.33 -32.71 -21.36
C VAL A 86 -21.07 -32.70 -22.85
N ASP A 87 -21.05 -31.53 -23.50
CA ASP A 87 -20.74 -31.33 -24.91
C ASP A 87 -19.27 -31.05 -25.16
N GLY A 88 -18.41 -31.08 -24.12
CA GLY A 88 -16.98 -30.80 -24.21
C GLY A 88 -16.64 -29.31 -24.28
N ARG A 89 -17.58 -28.38 -24.01
CA ARG A 89 -17.33 -26.95 -24.01
C ARG A 89 -16.74 -26.54 -22.69
N ARG A 90 -15.79 -25.60 -22.74
CA ARG A 90 -15.17 -24.99 -21.55
C ARG A 90 -16.23 -24.34 -20.67
N GLY A 91 -16.20 -24.63 -19.38
CA GLY A 91 -17.08 -24.06 -18.37
C GLY A 91 -16.36 -23.85 -17.03
N PHE A 92 -17.05 -23.24 -16.09
CA PHE A 92 -16.55 -23.00 -14.73
C PHE A 92 -17.56 -23.48 -13.70
N VAL A 93 -17.07 -24.01 -12.61
CA VAL A 93 -17.90 -24.53 -11.51
C VAL A 93 -17.28 -24.13 -10.16
N LEU A 94 -18.14 -23.89 -9.17
CA LEU A 94 -17.65 -23.73 -7.80
C LEU A 94 -17.14 -25.09 -7.30
N THR A 95 -15.88 -25.09 -6.84
CA THR A 95 -15.22 -26.29 -6.33
C THR A 95 -14.89 -26.16 -4.84
N LEU A 96 -14.56 -27.29 -4.20
CA LEU A 96 -14.23 -27.36 -2.77
C LEU A 96 -15.32 -26.76 -1.86
N GLN A 97 -16.58 -26.84 -2.25
CA GLN A 97 -17.73 -26.24 -1.56
C GLN A 97 -17.95 -26.76 -0.13
N THR A 98 -17.42 -27.94 0.21
CA THR A 98 -17.52 -28.50 1.58
C THR A 98 -16.88 -27.64 2.65
N ARG A 99 -16.08 -26.64 2.26
CA ARG A 99 -15.50 -25.63 3.15
C ARG A 99 -16.47 -24.48 3.47
N GLU A 100 -17.57 -24.38 2.75
CA GLU A 100 -18.54 -23.29 2.86
C GLU A 100 -19.59 -23.57 3.93
N GLN A 101 -19.96 -22.53 4.67
CA GLN A 101 -20.92 -22.63 5.79
C GLN A 101 -22.31 -23.13 5.38
N HIS A 102 -22.74 -22.92 4.16
CA HIS A 102 -24.06 -23.39 3.67
C HIS A 102 -24.10 -24.90 3.41
N ILE A 103 -22.95 -25.55 3.33
CA ILE A 103 -22.82 -27.01 3.20
C ILE A 103 -22.57 -27.68 4.54
N ARG A 104 -21.56 -27.21 5.29
CA ARG A 104 -21.17 -27.78 6.59
C ARG A 104 -20.73 -26.67 7.54
N ARG A 105 -21.70 -26.03 8.21
CA ARG A 105 -21.47 -24.86 9.05
C ARG A 105 -20.39 -25.06 10.09
N GLU A 106 -20.40 -26.20 10.80
CA GLU A 106 -19.45 -26.54 11.87
C GLU A 106 -18.02 -26.83 11.38
N ARG A 107 -17.86 -27.06 10.07
CA ARG A 107 -16.57 -27.37 9.43
C ARG A 107 -16.15 -26.35 8.41
N ALA A 108 -16.86 -25.24 8.31
CA ALA A 108 -16.52 -24.18 7.38
C ALA A 108 -15.19 -23.51 7.78
N THR A 109 -14.30 -23.30 6.83
CA THR A 109 -13.04 -22.57 7.02
C THR A 109 -13.27 -21.06 7.07
N SER A 110 -14.42 -20.59 6.55
CA SER A 110 -14.78 -19.18 6.49
C SER A 110 -16.30 -19.03 6.61
N ASN A 111 -16.75 -18.01 7.34
CA ASN A 111 -18.13 -17.60 7.48
C ASN A 111 -18.39 -16.25 6.78
N ILE A 112 -17.68 -15.94 5.72
CA ILE A 112 -17.86 -14.74 4.90
C ILE A 112 -19.22 -14.82 4.21
N CYS A 113 -20.09 -13.84 4.47
CA CYS A 113 -21.42 -13.79 3.88
C CYS A 113 -21.42 -13.14 2.50
N THR A 114 -20.76 -12.00 2.35
CA THR A 114 -20.71 -11.21 1.12
C THR A 114 -19.27 -10.86 0.78
N SER A 115 -19.05 -10.48 -0.50
CA SER A 115 -17.77 -10.00 -0.99
C SER A 115 -18.00 -8.81 -1.92
N GLN A 116 -16.96 -8.03 -2.15
CA GLN A 116 -16.98 -6.86 -3.05
C GLN A 116 -16.80 -7.29 -4.52
N ALA A 117 -17.68 -8.17 -5.01
CA ALA A 117 -17.55 -8.77 -6.33
C ALA A 117 -17.52 -7.73 -7.46
N LEU A 118 -18.35 -6.67 -7.38
CA LEU A 118 -18.36 -5.61 -8.39
C LEU A 118 -17.06 -4.83 -8.43
N ASN A 119 -16.51 -4.48 -7.27
CA ASN A 119 -15.23 -3.78 -7.17
C ASN A 119 -14.06 -4.69 -7.61
N ALA A 120 -14.12 -5.98 -7.31
CA ALA A 120 -13.17 -6.96 -7.81
C ALA A 120 -13.23 -7.08 -9.34
N LEU A 121 -14.43 -7.05 -9.93
CA LEU A 121 -14.60 -7.02 -11.39
C LEU A 121 -13.99 -5.76 -12.00
N ALA A 122 -14.16 -4.60 -11.38
CA ALA A 122 -13.50 -3.37 -11.80
C ALA A 122 -11.97 -3.52 -11.81
N GLY A 123 -11.41 -4.15 -10.78
CA GLY A 123 -9.97 -4.49 -10.72
C GLY A 123 -9.53 -5.42 -11.85
N VAL A 124 -10.32 -6.45 -12.17
CA VAL A 124 -10.05 -7.35 -13.31
C VAL A 124 -10.06 -6.59 -14.64
N VAL A 125 -11.03 -5.70 -14.85
CA VAL A 125 -11.11 -4.86 -16.06
C VAL A 125 -9.88 -3.95 -16.15
N TYR A 126 -9.49 -3.31 -15.04
CA TYR A 126 -8.31 -2.43 -14.98
C TYR A 126 -7.02 -3.18 -15.34
N LEU A 127 -6.79 -4.35 -14.71
CA LEU A 127 -5.62 -5.18 -15.00
C LEU A 127 -5.61 -5.71 -16.45
N SER A 128 -6.80 -6.08 -16.98
CA SER A 128 -6.92 -6.55 -18.36
C SER A 128 -6.66 -5.43 -19.36
N TRP A 129 -7.05 -4.20 -19.04
CA TRP A 129 -6.79 -3.02 -19.88
C TRP A 129 -5.32 -2.62 -19.88
N LEU A 130 -4.67 -2.58 -18.70
CA LEU A 130 -3.24 -2.33 -18.60
C LEU A 130 -2.41 -3.44 -19.28
N GLY A 131 -2.81 -4.68 -19.07
CA GLY A 131 -2.05 -5.85 -19.48
C GLY A 131 -0.69 -5.94 -18.78
N ARG A 132 0.07 -6.97 -19.15
CA ARG A 132 1.38 -7.24 -18.56
C ARG A 132 2.38 -6.09 -18.72
N ARG A 133 2.35 -5.41 -19.85
CA ARG A 133 3.25 -4.29 -20.12
C ARG A 133 2.84 -3.05 -19.33
N GLY A 134 1.55 -2.72 -19.33
CA GLY A 134 1.05 -1.51 -18.67
C GLY A 134 1.26 -1.52 -17.16
N ILE A 135 1.14 -2.69 -16.48
CA ILE A 135 1.40 -2.75 -15.03
C ILE A 135 2.88 -2.51 -14.71
N VAL A 136 3.80 -2.97 -15.55
CA VAL A 136 5.24 -2.72 -15.39
C VAL A 136 5.54 -1.23 -15.62
N GLU A 137 5.07 -0.66 -16.74
CA GLU A 137 5.26 0.76 -17.05
C GLU A 137 4.69 1.68 -15.94
N LEU A 138 3.56 1.30 -15.35
CA LEU A 138 2.95 2.01 -14.22
C LEU A 138 3.83 1.94 -12.98
N GLY A 139 4.35 0.75 -12.63
CA GLY A 139 5.26 0.55 -11.51
C GLY A 139 6.56 1.35 -11.67
N GLU A 140 7.16 1.32 -12.85
CA GLU A 140 8.36 2.11 -13.18
C GLU A 140 8.11 3.61 -13.07
N LEU A 141 6.97 4.10 -13.56
CA LEU A 141 6.59 5.50 -13.46
C LEU A 141 6.45 5.96 -12.00
N MET A 142 5.80 5.14 -11.15
CA MET A 142 5.68 5.42 -9.72
C MET A 142 7.04 5.46 -9.05
N LEU A 143 7.90 4.47 -9.33
CA LEU A 143 9.26 4.39 -8.78
C LEU A 143 10.09 5.64 -9.13
N GLN A 144 10.06 6.08 -10.40
CA GLN A 144 10.76 7.27 -10.86
C GLN A 144 10.28 8.54 -10.16
N ARG A 145 8.95 8.72 -10.05
CA ARG A 145 8.35 9.89 -9.41
C ARG A 145 8.61 9.91 -7.91
N THR A 146 8.52 8.77 -7.27
CA THR A 146 8.81 8.62 -5.84
C THR A 146 10.28 8.89 -5.53
N HIS A 147 11.19 8.37 -6.37
CA HIS A 147 12.61 8.69 -6.24
C HIS A 147 12.87 10.19 -6.35
N TYR A 148 12.31 10.83 -7.39
CA TYR A 148 12.44 12.28 -7.56
C TYR A 148 11.89 13.05 -6.36
N ALA A 149 10.70 12.70 -5.88
CA ALA A 149 10.09 13.35 -4.73
C ALA A 149 10.95 13.17 -3.46
N ARG A 150 11.39 11.93 -3.19
CA ARG A 150 12.20 11.60 -2.02
C ARG A 150 13.51 12.39 -1.98
N GLU A 151 14.21 12.48 -3.11
CA GLU A 151 15.45 13.26 -3.21
C GLU A 151 15.18 14.77 -3.08
N THR A 152 14.17 15.28 -3.78
CA THR A 152 13.83 16.72 -3.74
C THR A 152 13.39 17.17 -2.34
N LEU A 153 12.54 16.38 -1.67
CA LEU A 153 12.03 16.74 -0.34
C LEU A 153 13.11 16.58 0.74
N SER A 154 13.93 15.54 0.66
CA SER A 154 15.01 15.35 1.65
C SER A 154 16.20 16.31 1.50
N ALA A 155 16.25 17.08 0.40
CA ALA A 155 17.22 18.15 0.20
C ALA A 155 16.79 19.50 0.83
N LEU A 156 15.55 19.60 1.33
CA LEU A 156 15.06 20.79 2.00
C LEU A 156 15.73 20.96 3.37
N ASP A 157 15.99 22.20 3.78
CA ASP A 157 16.51 22.48 5.11
C ASP A 157 15.53 22.01 6.20
N GLY A 158 16.02 21.23 7.16
CA GLY A 158 15.23 20.64 8.23
C GLY A 158 14.41 19.40 7.82
N VAL A 159 14.67 18.83 6.64
CA VAL A 159 14.01 17.59 6.18
C VAL A 159 15.06 16.55 5.82
N ARG A 160 14.88 15.31 6.28
CA ARG A 160 15.80 14.20 5.96
C ARG A 160 15.03 12.90 5.76
N LYS A 161 15.62 11.95 5.06
CA LYS A 161 15.09 10.58 4.96
C LYS A 161 15.02 9.94 6.35
N LEU A 162 13.92 9.25 6.66
CA LEU A 162 13.81 8.46 7.88
C LEU A 162 14.58 7.14 7.75
N HIS A 163 14.55 6.53 6.55
CA HIS A 163 15.22 5.28 6.22
C HIS A 163 15.94 5.39 4.87
N ASP A 164 17.01 4.62 4.70
CA ASP A 164 17.78 4.55 3.44
C ASP A 164 17.35 3.39 2.52
N GLN A 165 16.55 2.45 3.03
CA GLN A 165 16.06 1.31 2.26
C GLN A 165 15.33 1.73 0.98
N PRO A 166 15.29 0.85 -0.04
CA PRO A 166 14.51 1.08 -1.25
C PRO A 166 13.02 1.29 -0.94
N VAL A 167 12.37 2.11 -1.74
CA VAL A 167 10.93 2.39 -1.66
C VAL A 167 10.35 2.39 -3.07
N VAL A 168 9.04 2.16 -3.22
CA VAL A 168 8.38 2.20 -4.53
C VAL A 168 7.48 3.41 -4.68
N ARG A 169 6.53 3.63 -3.77
CA ARG A 169 5.61 4.77 -3.86
C ARG A 169 5.34 5.48 -2.53
N GLU A 170 5.78 4.91 -1.43
CA GLU A 170 5.67 5.51 -0.11
C GLU A 170 7.06 5.60 0.51
N PHE A 171 7.32 6.65 1.26
CA PHE A 171 8.54 6.84 2.02
C PHE A 171 8.30 7.74 3.21
N ALA A 172 9.13 7.58 4.23
CA ALA A 172 9.07 8.40 5.43
C ALA A 172 10.20 9.44 5.46
N LEU A 173 9.85 10.63 5.88
CA LEU A 173 10.75 11.73 6.16
C LEU A 173 10.79 12.00 7.66
N ARG A 174 11.88 12.53 8.14
CA ARG A 174 12.02 13.12 9.46
C ARG A 174 12.13 14.63 9.31
N LEU A 175 11.32 15.37 10.04
CA LEU A 175 11.31 16.82 10.08
C LEU A 175 12.06 17.31 11.31
N ASP A 176 12.86 18.34 11.17
CA ASP A 176 13.56 19.00 12.28
C ASP A 176 12.61 19.98 12.99
N VAL A 177 11.64 19.42 13.72
CA VAL A 177 10.59 20.11 14.47
C VAL A 177 10.30 19.40 15.79
N ASP A 178 9.67 20.07 16.74
CA ASP A 178 9.44 19.58 18.09
C ASP A 178 8.22 18.62 18.20
N GLY A 179 8.40 17.41 17.70
CA GLY A 179 7.45 16.31 17.93
C GLY A 179 6.16 16.37 17.11
N LEU A 180 5.17 15.54 17.49
CA LEU A 180 3.95 15.29 16.74
C LEU A 180 3.08 16.54 16.53
N GLU A 181 2.99 17.43 17.50
CA GLU A 181 2.17 18.65 17.39
C GLU A 181 2.73 19.56 16.30
N SER A 182 4.04 19.74 16.25
CA SER A 182 4.72 20.51 15.22
C SER A 182 4.60 19.86 13.83
N VAL A 183 4.73 18.53 13.72
CA VAL A 183 4.46 17.83 12.45
C VAL A 183 3.01 18.02 12.01
N SER A 184 2.06 17.98 12.93
CA SER A 184 0.65 18.24 12.64
C SER A 184 0.43 19.66 12.14
N SER A 185 1.07 20.66 12.75
CA SER A 185 1.05 22.06 12.29
C SER A 185 1.65 22.22 10.89
N VAL A 186 2.75 21.53 10.58
CA VAL A 186 3.32 21.49 9.22
C VAL A 186 2.32 20.94 8.22
N VAL A 187 1.65 19.81 8.53
CA VAL A 187 0.64 19.20 7.66
C VAL A 187 -0.54 20.15 7.45
N GLU A 188 -1.02 20.83 8.48
CA GLU A 188 -2.11 21.81 8.40
C GLU A 188 -1.73 23.02 7.55
N ARG A 189 -0.52 23.55 7.69
CA ARG A 189 0.00 24.64 6.84
C ARG A 189 0.06 24.22 5.36
N CYS A 190 0.51 22.99 5.08
CA CYS A 190 0.53 22.46 3.74
C CYS A 190 -0.92 22.33 3.18
N ALA A 191 -1.85 21.83 3.99
CA ALA A 191 -3.24 21.71 3.60
C ALA A 191 -3.89 23.09 3.32
N ALA A 192 -3.60 24.09 4.14
CA ALA A 192 -4.04 25.47 3.90
C ALA A 192 -3.50 26.07 2.58
N ALA A 193 -2.29 25.62 2.15
CA ALA A 193 -1.72 25.95 0.84
C ALA A 193 -2.22 25.03 -0.30
N GLY A 194 -3.19 24.15 -0.04
CA GLY A 194 -3.79 23.22 -1.01
C GLY A 194 -2.94 22.00 -1.33
N VAL A 195 -2.04 21.59 -0.43
CA VAL A 195 -1.19 20.40 -0.57
C VAL A 195 -1.44 19.45 0.61
N ASN A 196 -1.89 18.23 0.33
CA ASN A 196 -1.90 17.17 1.32
C ASN A 196 -0.50 16.58 1.44
N ALA A 197 0.23 16.96 2.50
CA ALA A 197 1.64 16.60 2.66
C ALA A 197 1.86 15.13 3.03
N GLY A 198 0.87 14.47 3.64
CA GLY A 198 0.99 13.09 4.08
C GLY A 198 0.47 12.87 5.50
N TYR A 199 0.99 11.84 6.17
CA TYR A 199 0.54 11.40 7.48
C TYR A 199 1.61 11.62 8.56
N ALA A 200 1.25 12.31 9.63
CA ALA A 200 2.12 12.49 10.80
C ALA A 200 2.29 11.15 11.54
N LEU A 201 3.47 10.56 11.46
CA LEU A 201 3.75 9.20 11.97
C LEU A 201 3.55 9.06 13.47
N GLY A 202 3.86 10.07 14.23
CA GLY A 202 3.69 10.06 15.70
C GLY A 202 2.26 9.77 16.18
N ARG A 203 1.25 9.84 15.29
CA ARG A 203 -0.13 9.43 15.62
C ARG A 203 -0.28 7.92 15.82
N SER A 204 0.60 7.13 15.23
CA SER A 204 0.54 5.65 15.29
C SER A 204 1.84 5.02 15.75
N TYR A 205 2.94 5.76 15.72
CA TYR A 205 4.29 5.31 16.03
C TYR A 205 4.98 6.32 16.96
N GLU A 206 4.94 6.04 18.25
CA GLU A 206 5.52 6.93 19.29
C GLU A 206 7.01 7.15 19.10
N GLU A 207 7.72 6.22 18.49
CA GLU A 207 9.15 6.30 18.16
C GLU A 207 9.49 7.27 17.02
N TYR A 208 8.47 7.74 16.28
CA TYR A 208 8.63 8.70 15.18
C TYR A 208 7.76 9.95 15.35
N PRO A 209 7.91 10.69 16.47
CA PRO A 209 7.07 11.86 16.73
C PRO A 209 7.30 13.00 15.73
N ASP A 210 8.49 13.05 15.12
CA ASP A 210 8.95 14.00 14.11
C ASP A 210 8.81 13.45 12.66
N GLY A 211 8.12 12.31 12.49
CA GLY A 211 8.02 11.61 11.23
C GLY A 211 6.82 12.04 10.36
N LEU A 212 7.05 12.12 9.05
CA LEU A 212 6.02 12.36 8.03
C LEU A 212 6.07 11.23 6.98
N LEU A 213 4.95 10.50 6.81
CA LEU A 213 4.80 9.50 5.74
C LEU A 213 4.23 10.17 4.50
N VAL A 214 4.93 10.05 3.38
CA VAL A 214 4.58 10.61 2.07
C VAL A 214 4.25 9.50 1.09
N ALA A 215 3.18 9.67 0.30
CA ALA A 215 2.82 8.78 -0.80
C ALA A 215 2.79 9.54 -2.12
N ILE A 216 3.46 8.98 -3.12
CA ILE A 216 3.50 9.52 -4.50
C ILE A 216 2.88 8.49 -5.45
N THR A 217 1.96 8.94 -6.28
CA THR A 217 1.31 8.07 -7.28
C THR A 217 1.64 8.53 -8.69
N GLU A 218 1.19 7.74 -9.66
CA GLU A 218 1.29 8.06 -11.09
C GLU A 218 0.57 9.35 -11.50
N GLN A 219 -0.32 9.85 -10.65
CA GLN A 219 -1.08 11.07 -10.94
C GLN A 219 -0.33 12.35 -10.59
N ARG A 220 0.79 12.26 -9.88
CA ARG A 220 1.57 13.45 -9.49
C ARG A 220 2.59 13.78 -10.56
N SER A 221 2.47 14.96 -11.15
CA SER A 221 3.44 15.49 -12.11
C SER A 221 4.72 15.95 -11.37
N ARG A 222 5.78 16.19 -12.13
CA ARG A 222 6.99 16.85 -11.59
C ARG A 222 6.68 18.20 -10.97
N ALA A 223 5.85 19.01 -11.63
CA ALA A 223 5.44 20.32 -11.12
C ALA A 223 4.67 20.23 -9.80
N ASP A 224 3.84 19.16 -9.61
CA ASP A 224 3.16 18.92 -8.33
C ASP A 224 4.18 18.61 -7.22
N ILE A 225 5.22 17.84 -7.53
CA ILE A 225 6.28 17.49 -6.58
C ILE A 225 7.12 18.72 -6.23
N ASP A 226 7.48 19.53 -7.23
CA ASP A 226 8.23 20.77 -7.03
C ASP A 226 7.44 21.76 -6.16
N ARG A 227 6.13 21.90 -6.44
CA ARG A 227 5.23 22.71 -5.60
C ARG A 227 5.12 22.15 -4.18
N PHE A 228 5.04 20.83 -4.03
CA PHE A 228 5.01 20.20 -2.71
C PHE A 228 6.31 20.52 -1.94
N ALA A 229 7.46 20.45 -2.59
CA ALA A 229 8.74 20.79 -1.97
C ALA A 229 8.78 22.24 -1.47
N GLU A 230 8.32 23.20 -2.29
CA GLU A 230 8.22 24.61 -1.91
C GLU A 230 7.31 24.79 -0.67
N VAL A 231 6.10 24.22 -0.72
CA VAL A 231 5.10 24.36 0.36
C VAL A 231 5.58 23.70 1.65
N LEU A 232 6.17 22.50 1.58
CA LEU A 232 6.70 21.78 2.73
C LEU A 232 7.89 22.55 3.36
N GLY A 233 8.81 23.03 2.53
CA GLY A 233 9.95 23.81 3.01
C GLY A 233 9.53 25.07 3.77
N ASN A 234 8.55 25.80 3.25
CA ASN A 234 7.98 26.98 3.90
C ASN A 234 7.30 26.62 5.23
N ALA A 235 6.54 25.52 5.25
CA ALA A 235 5.84 25.07 6.45
C ALA A 235 6.80 24.64 7.57
N VAL A 236 7.87 23.88 7.24
CA VAL A 236 8.91 23.46 8.18
C VAL A 236 9.68 24.68 8.70
N ALA A 237 10.06 25.61 7.83
CA ALA A 237 10.75 26.84 8.24
C ALA A 237 9.92 27.70 9.19
N ALA A 238 8.60 27.80 8.95
CA ALA A 238 7.70 28.53 9.83
C ALA A 238 7.53 27.89 11.21
N GLU A 239 7.61 26.57 11.30
CA GLU A 239 7.49 25.82 12.57
C GLU A 239 8.81 25.87 13.38
N ARG A 240 9.95 25.94 12.70
CA ARG A 240 11.27 26.08 13.33
C ARG A 240 11.58 27.50 13.78
N ALA A 241 10.88 28.49 13.25
CA ALA A 241 11.07 29.86 13.68
C ALA A 241 10.64 30.01 15.16
N PRO A 242 11.42 30.70 16.02
CA PRO A 242 11.00 30.93 17.40
C PRO A 242 9.61 31.59 17.36
N GLN A 243 8.63 30.99 18.02
CA GLN A 243 7.37 31.65 18.24
C GLN A 243 7.66 32.99 18.93
N ALA A 244 7.38 34.09 18.25
CA ALA A 244 7.55 35.42 18.86
C ALA A 244 6.73 35.41 20.15
N ALA A 245 7.44 35.55 21.28
CA ALA A 245 6.83 35.53 22.60
C ALA A 245 5.61 36.46 22.57
N GLY A 246 4.43 35.85 22.75
CA GLY A 246 3.19 36.60 22.73
C GLY A 246 3.30 37.77 23.66
N VAL A 247 3.19 38.97 23.12
CA VAL A 247 3.11 40.19 23.92
C VAL A 247 1.84 40.05 24.75
N ALA A 248 2.01 39.69 26.03
CA ALA A 248 0.94 39.80 27.01
C ALA A 248 0.60 41.28 27.11
N LEU A 249 -0.60 41.64 26.65
CA LEU A 249 -1.30 42.87 26.96
C LEU A 249 -2.07 42.72 28.25
#